data_4ba2042a2640d6db424fb79761dda23e
#
_entry.id   4ba2042a2640d6db424fb79761dda23e
#
_cell.length_a   1.000
_cell.length_b   1.000
_cell.length_c   1.000
_cell.angle_alpha   90.00
_cell.angle_beta   90.00
_cell.angle_gamma   90.00
#
_symmetry.space_group_name_H-M   'P 1'
#
loop_
_entity.id
_entity.type
_entity.pdbx_description
1 polymer ?
#
loop_
_entity_poly.entity_id
_entity_poly.type
_entity_poly.pdbx_seq_one_letter_code
_entity_poly.pdbx_strand_id
1 'polypeptide(L)'
;MSARDTSDARVGPPAMGVRLLSRLLRPTARSLTVGIVVAATLIGAETLLVYLLEQIAPGMAFGVVYLLGVLVISTGWGFGLAVTTSVTSALAFDYFHVQPGSVVPDSAADVVAITMFVMVALAANTLAGVARARAAEADQRRQEADERRREADLAAARAHALAELQAALRRVATLVARGVTPAEVYAAVATELARCLGVYYSALWRYEPDGAATLLVARDDDPGLKKMPVGARFSLEGESVPAMVLRTGRPARMDSYENAEGSTAARLRDLGLRAAVGAPIVVDGRVWGAAIVGSSRPEPLPP
;
A
#
# COMPACT_ATOMS: atom_id res chain seq x y z
N MET A 1 -27.32 -22.32 -16.88
CA MET A 1 -26.36 -22.91 -17.83
C MET A 1 -25.21 -21.90 -18.00
N SER A 2 -24.07 -22.33 -17.67
CA SER A 2 -22.71 -21.81 -17.81
C SER A 2 -22.21 -20.86 -16.74
N ALA A 3 -21.53 -21.43 -15.76
CA ALA A 3 -20.61 -20.82 -14.82
C ALA A 3 -19.39 -20.27 -15.58
N ARG A 4 -18.96 -19.05 -15.27
CA ARG A 4 -17.62 -18.56 -15.57
C ARG A 4 -16.78 -18.60 -14.30
N ASP A 5 -16.01 -19.65 -14.26
CA ASP A 5 -14.87 -19.89 -13.38
C ASP A 5 -13.83 -18.79 -13.60
N THR A 6 -13.68 -17.86 -12.67
CA THR A 6 -12.55 -16.93 -12.63
C THR A 6 -11.48 -17.57 -11.77
N SER A 7 -10.58 -18.29 -12.44
CA SER A 7 -9.34 -18.83 -11.94
C SER A 7 -8.52 -17.71 -11.26
N ASP A 8 -8.52 -17.74 -9.94
CA ASP A 8 -7.68 -16.95 -9.06
C ASP A 8 -6.24 -17.53 -9.15
N ALA A 9 -5.46 -16.98 -10.08
CA ALA A 9 -4.06 -17.33 -10.23
C ALA A 9 -3.29 -16.81 -9.00
N ARG A 10 -3.22 -17.62 -7.95
CA ARG A 10 -2.32 -17.43 -6.81
C ARG A 10 -0.90 -17.44 -7.35
N VAL A 11 -0.30 -16.25 -7.50
CA VAL A 11 1.14 -16.10 -7.73
C VAL A 11 1.85 -16.64 -6.48
N GLY A 12 2.37 -17.84 -6.60
CA GLY A 12 3.15 -18.48 -5.54
C GLY A 12 4.36 -17.63 -5.17
N PRO A 13 4.90 -17.74 -3.95
CA PRO A 13 6.06 -16.97 -3.52
C PRO A 13 7.24 -17.28 -4.45
N PRO A 14 7.99 -16.25 -4.93
CA PRO A 14 9.11 -16.45 -5.83
C PRO A 14 10.14 -17.40 -5.22
N ALA A 15 10.61 -18.33 -6.02
CA ALA A 15 11.54 -19.37 -5.64
C ALA A 15 12.73 -18.78 -4.85
N MET A 16 13.22 -19.51 -3.86
CA MET A 16 14.25 -19.09 -2.88
C MET A 16 15.52 -18.54 -3.57
N GLY A 17 15.84 -19.04 -4.79
CA GLY A 17 16.95 -18.56 -5.62
C GLY A 17 16.77 -17.11 -6.12
N VAL A 18 15.54 -16.69 -6.45
CA VAL A 18 15.27 -15.33 -6.92
C VAL A 18 15.42 -14.30 -5.78
N ARG A 19 15.09 -14.68 -4.54
CA ARG A 19 15.27 -13.82 -3.36
C ARG A 19 16.75 -13.66 -2.97
N LEU A 20 17.58 -14.67 -3.19
CA LEU A 20 19.03 -14.57 -2.97
C LEU A 20 19.69 -13.67 -4.04
N LEU A 21 19.35 -13.84 -5.32
CA LEU A 21 19.83 -12.97 -6.40
C LEU A 21 19.39 -11.50 -6.20
N SER A 22 18.16 -11.25 -5.80
CA SER A 22 17.68 -9.88 -5.58
C SER A 22 18.33 -9.19 -4.36
N ARG A 23 18.80 -9.95 -3.38
CA ARG A 23 19.59 -9.42 -2.25
C ARG A 23 21.03 -9.11 -2.64
N LEU A 24 21.63 -9.87 -3.57
CA LEU A 24 22.97 -9.63 -4.10
C LEU A 24 23.02 -8.44 -5.07
N LEU A 25 21.91 -8.13 -5.73
CA LEU A 25 21.79 -7.08 -6.74
C LEU A 25 21.33 -5.71 -6.19
N ARG A 26 21.03 -5.58 -4.89
CA ARG A 26 20.74 -4.27 -4.31
C ARG A 26 22.04 -3.45 -4.22
N PRO A 27 22.10 -2.23 -4.81
CA PRO A 27 23.21 -1.30 -4.63
C PRO A 27 23.11 -0.67 -3.23
N THR A 28 23.43 -1.45 -2.19
CA THR A 28 23.83 -0.85 -0.92
C THR A 28 25.25 -0.34 -1.11
N ALA A 29 25.57 0.84 -0.54
CA ALA A 29 26.93 1.36 -0.48
C ALA A 29 27.80 0.35 0.32
N ARG A 30 28.22 -0.72 -0.38
CA ARG A 30 29.09 -1.75 0.19
C ARG A 30 30.44 -1.13 0.42
N SER A 31 30.98 -1.26 1.63
CA SER A 31 32.30 -0.73 1.95
C SER A 31 33.34 -1.30 0.97
N LEU A 32 34.28 -0.46 0.54
CA LEU A 32 35.38 -0.85 -0.34
C LEU A 32 36.17 -2.04 0.24
N THR A 33 36.28 -2.09 1.58
CA THR A 33 36.94 -3.19 2.29
C THR A 33 36.26 -4.55 2.04
N VAL A 34 34.93 -4.59 2.07
CA VAL A 34 34.20 -5.83 1.75
C VAL A 34 34.40 -6.21 0.26
N GLY A 35 34.45 -5.23 -0.64
CA GLY A 35 34.71 -5.47 -2.04
C GLY A 35 36.11 -6.08 -2.29
N ILE A 36 37.13 -5.57 -1.63
CA ILE A 36 38.50 -6.09 -1.72
C ILE A 36 38.58 -7.52 -1.15
N VAL A 37 37.95 -7.79 -0.01
CA VAL A 37 37.92 -9.15 0.57
C VAL A 37 37.21 -10.13 -0.36
N VAL A 38 36.09 -9.76 -0.94
CA VAL A 38 35.35 -10.60 -1.90
C VAL A 38 36.18 -10.83 -3.16
N ALA A 39 36.85 -9.80 -3.69
CA ALA A 39 37.73 -9.93 -4.86
C ALA A 39 38.89 -10.91 -4.58
N ALA A 40 39.58 -10.75 -3.45
CA ALA A 40 40.65 -11.64 -3.08
C ALA A 40 40.19 -13.10 -2.89
N THR A 41 39.04 -13.30 -2.26
CA THR A 41 38.44 -14.62 -2.07
C THR A 41 38.06 -15.27 -3.41
N LEU A 42 37.47 -14.49 -4.34
CA LEU A 42 37.13 -14.96 -5.68
C LEU A 42 38.36 -15.37 -6.47
N ILE A 43 39.41 -14.52 -6.53
CA ILE A 43 40.65 -14.82 -7.22
C ILE A 43 41.29 -16.10 -6.65
N GLY A 44 41.33 -16.24 -5.32
CA GLY A 44 41.84 -17.47 -4.69
C GLY A 44 41.03 -18.71 -5.02
N ALA A 45 39.71 -18.63 -5.02
CA ALA A 45 38.82 -19.72 -5.40
C ALA A 45 38.94 -20.10 -6.90
N GLU A 46 39.06 -19.12 -7.78
CA GLU A 46 39.27 -19.31 -9.20
C GLU A 46 40.64 -19.94 -9.50
N THR A 47 41.71 -19.51 -8.84
CA THR A 47 43.04 -20.11 -8.91
C THR A 47 43.01 -21.57 -8.46
N LEU A 48 42.38 -21.88 -7.36
CA LEU A 48 42.19 -23.25 -6.87
C LEU A 48 41.39 -24.11 -7.87
N LEU A 49 40.31 -23.54 -8.41
CA LEU A 49 39.46 -24.23 -9.36
C LEU A 49 40.24 -24.57 -10.64
N VAL A 50 40.99 -23.59 -11.18
CA VAL A 50 41.82 -23.82 -12.39
C VAL A 50 42.90 -24.88 -12.11
N TYR A 51 43.56 -24.81 -10.95
CA TYR A 51 44.54 -25.84 -10.54
C TYR A 51 43.93 -27.28 -10.52
N LEU A 52 42.70 -27.40 -10.00
CA LEU A 52 41.99 -28.68 -10.00
C LEU A 52 41.57 -29.13 -11.41
N LEU A 53 41.14 -28.20 -12.26
CA LEU A 53 40.79 -28.51 -13.66
C LEU A 53 41.98 -28.96 -14.50
N GLU A 54 43.14 -28.34 -14.28
CA GLU A 54 44.38 -28.75 -14.96
C GLU A 54 44.82 -30.17 -14.63
N GLN A 55 44.51 -30.68 -13.41
CA GLN A 55 44.75 -32.08 -13.09
C GLN A 55 43.85 -33.05 -13.87
N ILE A 56 42.68 -32.60 -14.29
CA ILE A 56 41.69 -33.41 -15.03
C ILE A 56 41.92 -33.31 -16.53
N ALA A 57 42.28 -32.13 -17.05
CA ALA A 57 42.41 -31.87 -18.47
C ALA A 57 43.66 -30.97 -18.74
N PRO A 58 44.85 -31.56 -18.67
CA PRO A 58 46.08 -30.82 -18.91
C PRO A 58 46.14 -30.27 -20.36
N GLY A 59 46.57 -29.00 -20.47
CA GLY A 59 46.76 -28.33 -21.77
C GLY A 59 45.58 -27.50 -22.28
N MET A 60 44.50 -27.36 -21.53
CA MET A 60 43.42 -26.41 -21.83
C MET A 60 43.63 -25.07 -21.14
N ALA A 61 43.42 -23.99 -21.88
CA ALA A 61 43.53 -22.62 -21.31
C ALA A 61 42.26 -22.25 -20.52
N PHE A 62 42.28 -22.43 -19.21
CA PHE A 62 41.16 -22.12 -18.32
C PHE A 62 41.08 -20.64 -17.89
N GLY A 63 41.78 -19.71 -18.52
CA GLY A 63 41.80 -18.27 -18.22
C GLY A 63 40.40 -17.61 -18.16
N VAL A 64 39.41 -18.19 -18.89
CA VAL A 64 38.02 -17.73 -18.88
C VAL A 64 37.37 -17.79 -17.48
N VAL A 65 37.84 -18.68 -16.58
CA VAL A 65 37.31 -18.82 -15.23
C VAL A 65 37.51 -17.54 -14.43
N TYR A 66 38.62 -16.86 -14.60
CA TYR A 66 38.91 -15.59 -13.89
C TYR A 66 38.00 -14.43 -14.30
N LEU A 67 37.33 -14.52 -15.49
CA LEU A 67 36.34 -13.53 -15.90
C LEU A 67 35.06 -13.56 -15.03
N LEU A 68 34.76 -14.67 -14.37
CA LEU A 68 33.59 -14.80 -13.50
C LEU A 68 33.72 -13.88 -12.27
N GLY A 69 34.89 -13.87 -11.62
CA GLY A 69 35.15 -12.99 -10.48
C GLY A 69 35.11 -11.53 -10.86
N VAL A 70 35.68 -11.17 -12.01
CA VAL A 70 35.60 -9.81 -12.53
C VAL A 70 34.17 -9.40 -12.78
N LEU A 71 33.34 -10.27 -13.35
CA LEU A 71 31.92 -10.00 -13.59
C LEU A 71 31.15 -9.79 -12.27
N VAL A 72 31.37 -10.62 -11.27
CA VAL A 72 30.73 -10.49 -9.93
C VAL A 72 31.13 -9.17 -9.28
N ILE A 73 32.42 -8.81 -9.27
CA ILE A 73 32.88 -7.57 -8.69
C ILE A 73 32.37 -6.35 -9.43
N SER A 74 32.32 -6.41 -10.78
CA SER A 74 31.82 -5.30 -11.59
C SER A 74 30.34 -5.00 -11.30
N THR A 75 29.56 -6.03 -11.02
CA THR A 75 28.13 -5.85 -10.71
C THR A 75 27.88 -5.31 -9.28
N GLY A 76 28.78 -5.58 -8.32
CA GLY A 76 28.58 -5.24 -6.91
C GLY A 76 29.23 -3.94 -6.44
N TRP A 77 30.40 -3.59 -6.97
CA TRP A 77 31.27 -2.51 -6.43
C TRP A 77 31.68 -1.46 -7.46
N GLY A 78 31.29 -1.59 -8.71
CA GLY A 78 31.51 -0.58 -9.74
C GLY A 78 32.83 -0.70 -10.50
N PHE A 79 33.07 0.31 -11.37
CA PHE A 79 34.12 0.26 -12.39
C PHE A 79 35.54 0.17 -11.83
N GLY A 80 35.86 0.98 -10.83
CA GLY A 80 37.25 1.06 -10.31
C GLY A 80 37.72 -0.27 -9.73
N LEU A 81 36.92 -0.91 -8.87
CA LEU A 81 37.27 -2.19 -8.27
C LEU A 81 37.27 -3.33 -9.30
N ALA A 82 36.39 -3.28 -10.28
CA ALA A 82 36.38 -4.26 -11.36
C ALA A 82 37.65 -4.22 -12.20
N VAL A 83 38.18 -3.04 -12.53
CA VAL A 83 39.43 -2.90 -13.30
C VAL A 83 40.63 -3.42 -12.47
N THR A 84 40.73 -3.04 -11.21
CA THR A 84 41.82 -3.53 -10.34
C THR A 84 41.75 -5.06 -10.17
N THR A 85 40.54 -5.62 -9.96
CA THR A 85 40.35 -7.06 -9.88
C THR A 85 40.74 -7.75 -11.17
N SER A 86 40.38 -7.19 -12.35
CA SER A 86 40.76 -7.70 -13.67
C SER A 86 42.27 -7.81 -13.86
N VAL A 87 42.98 -6.73 -13.52
CA VAL A 87 44.45 -6.73 -13.65
C VAL A 87 45.07 -7.74 -12.67
N THR A 88 44.57 -7.78 -11.44
CA THR A 88 45.07 -8.73 -10.43
C THR A 88 44.77 -10.20 -10.81
N SER A 89 43.59 -10.47 -11.35
CA SER A 89 43.25 -11.81 -11.88
C SER A 89 44.11 -12.24 -13.04
N ALA A 90 44.44 -11.31 -13.97
CA ALA A 90 45.31 -11.59 -15.09
C ALA A 90 46.75 -11.91 -14.60
N LEU A 91 47.26 -11.11 -13.65
CA LEU A 91 48.60 -11.36 -13.06
C LEU A 91 48.62 -12.66 -12.24
N ALA A 92 47.55 -12.98 -11.53
CA ALA A 92 47.44 -14.24 -10.79
C ALA A 92 47.45 -15.46 -11.74
N PHE A 93 46.71 -15.36 -12.84
CA PHE A 93 46.70 -16.41 -13.88
C PHE A 93 48.11 -16.62 -14.48
N ASP A 94 48.79 -15.55 -14.83
CA ASP A 94 50.13 -15.60 -15.39
C ASP A 94 51.13 -16.23 -14.41
N TYR A 95 51.15 -15.75 -13.17
CA TYR A 95 52.05 -16.23 -12.10
C TYR A 95 51.87 -17.70 -11.74
N PHE A 96 50.64 -18.19 -11.67
CA PHE A 96 50.37 -19.57 -11.21
C PHE A 96 50.35 -20.61 -12.36
N HIS A 97 50.05 -20.21 -13.61
CA HIS A 97 49.76 -21.17 -14.67
C HIS A 97 50.64 -21.01 -15.89
N VAL A 98 51.20 -19.83 -16.20
CA VAL A 98 52.02 -19.62 -17.40
C VAL A 98 53.50 -19.66 -17.04
N GLN A 99 53.93 -18.91 -16.06
CA GLN A 99 55.33 -18.85 -15.62
C GLN A 99 55.41 -18.86 -14.07
N PRO A 100 55.42 -20.03 -13.43
CA PRO A 100 55.48 -20.10 -11.99
C PRO A 100 56.73 -19.37 -11.42
N GLY A 101 56.48 -18.25 -10.67
CA GLY A 101 57.53 -17.49 -10.00
C GLY A 101 58.01 -16.21 -10.69
N SER A 102 57.47 -15.84 -11.87
CA SER A 102 57.72 -14.54 -12.51
C SER A 102 56.45 -13.70 -12.55
N VAL A 103 56.53 -12.43 -12.19
CA VAL A 103 55.43 -11.45 -12.24
C VAL A 103 55.58 -10.53 -13.47
N VAL A 104 56.67 -10.66 -14.17
CA VAL A 104 56.98 -9.80 -15.32
C VAL A 104 56.73 -10.61 -16.60
N PRO A 105 55.82 -10.13 -17.50
CA PRO A 105 55.60 -10.79 -18.78
C PRO A 105 56.88 -10.81 -19.63
N ASP A 106 57.45 -11.96 -19.87
CA ASP A 106 58.69 -12.11 -20.63
C ASP A 106 58.44 -12.39 -22.12
N SER A 107 57.20 -12.64 -22.51
CA SER A 107 56.85 -12.92 -23.90
C SER A 107 55.82 -11.93 -24.48
N ALA A 108 55.88 -11.71 -25.80
CA ALA A 108 54.86 -10.92 -26.49
C ALA A 108 53.45 -11.58 -26.40
N ALA A 109 53.39 -12.91 -26.24
CA ALA A 109 52.14 -13.63 -26.06
C ALA A 109 51.45 -13.29 -24.73
N ASP A 110 52.20 -13.14 -23.64
CA ASP A 110 51.67 -12.81 -22.32
C ASP A 110 51.07 -11.37 -22.30
N VAL A 111 51.79 -10.42 -22.94
CA VAL A 111 51.29 -9.04 -23.10
C VAL A 111 49.97 -9.01 -23.88
N VAL A 112 49.87 -9.81 -24.96
CA VAL A 112 48.64 -9.91 -25.73
C VAL A 112 47.51 -10.54 -24.91
N ALA A 113 47.78 -11.61 -24.15
CA ALA A 113 46.81 -12.27 -23.30
C ALA A 113 46.25 -11.31 -22.21
N ILE A 114 47.13 -10.62 -21.50
CA ILE A 114 46.73 -9.62 -20.48
C ILE A 114 45.93 -8.48 -21.12
N THR A 115 46.37 -8.00 -22.30
CA THR A 115 45.65 -6.91 -22.99
C THR A 115 44.23 -7.36 -23.41
N MET A 116 44.10 -8.56 -23.97
CA MET A 116 42.80 -9.14 -24.32
C MET A 116 41.92 -9.33 -23.09
N PHE A 117 42.49 -9.84 -22.00
CA PHE A 117 41.76 -10.04 -20.75
C PHE A 117 41.20 -8.73 -20.21
N VAL A 118 42.03 -7.68 -20.14
CA VAL A 118 41.61 -6.33 -19.72
C VAL A 118 40.55 -5.76 -20.63
N MET A 119 40.70 -5.95 -21.95
CA MET A 119 39.73 -5.45 -22.94
C MET A 119 38.36 -6.10 -22.79
N VAL A 120 38.31 -7.42 -22.58
CA VAL A 120 37.09 -8.17 -22.35
C VAL A 120 36.44 -7.75 -21.02
N ALA A 121 37.24 -7.57 -19.97
CA ALA A 121 36.76 -7.10 -18.68
C ALA A 121 36.16 -5.67 -18.73
N LEU A 122 36.79 -4.76 -19.47
CA LEU A 122 36.26 -3.41 -19.72
C LEU A 122 34.94 -3.46 -20.51
N ALA A 123 34.89 -4.28 -21.57
CA ALA A 123 33.66 -4.46 -22.34
C ALA A 123 32.51 -5.02 -21.49
N ALA A 124 32.78 -6.07 -20.70
CA ALA A 124 31.79 -6.66 -19.81
C ALA A 124 31.31 -5.66 -18.76
N ASN A 125 32.22 -4.86 -18.18
CA ASN A 125 31.87 -3.85 -17.18
C ASN A 125 31.05 -2.69 -17.75
N THR A 126 31.37 -2.21 -18.96
CA THR A 126 30.59 -1.16 -19.64
C THR A 126 29.19 -1.67 -19.99
N LEU A 127 29.07 -2.89 -20.49
CA LEU A 127 27.76 -3.50 -20.77
C LEU A 127 26.91 -3.68 -19.52
N ALA A 128 27.51 -4.18 -18.43
CA ALA A 128 26.85 -4.30 -17.13
C ALA A 128 26.42 -2.92 -16.58
N GLY A 129 27.22 -1.88 -16.79
CA GLY A 129 26.89 -0.51 -16.44
C GLY A 129 25.66 0.02 -17.17
N VAL A 130 25.62 -0.16 -18.49
CA VAL A 130 24.47 0.24 -19.33
C VAL A 130 23.20 -0.54 -18.93
N ALA A 131 23.33 -1.84 -18.70
CA ALA A 131 22.19 -2.66 -18.28
C ALA A 131 21.62 -2.19 -16.93
N ARG A 132 22.48 -1.86 -15.96
CA ARG A 132 22.05 -1.32 -14.65
C ARG A 132 21.38 0.04 -14.78
N ALA A 133 21.93 0.94 -15.60
CA ALA A 133 21.34 2.26 -15.83
C ALA A 133 19.94 2.15 -16.45
N ARG A 134 19.76 1.26 -17.44
CA ARG A 134 18.44 1.00 -18.04
C ARG A 134 17.44 0.38 -17.06
N ALA A 135 17.90 -0.55 -16.22
CA ALA A 135 17.05 -1.14 -15.20
C ALA A 135 16.59 -0.09 -14.17
N ALA A 136 17.49 0.77 -13.68
CA ALA A 136 17.15 1.86 -12.76
C ALA A 136 16.17 2.85 -13.38
N GLU A 137 16.35 3.24 -14.63
CA GLU A 137 15.42 4.11 -15.36
C GLU A 137 14.03 3.46 -15.53
N ALA A 138 14.00 2.15 -15.84
CA ALA A 138 12.74 1.42 -15.94
C ALA A 138 11.99 1.35 -14.59
N ASP A 139 12.72 1.13 -13.50
CA ASP A 139 12.13 1.09 -12.15
C ASP A 139 11.62 2.47 -11.73
N GLN A 140 12.34 3.53 -12.04
CA GLN A 140 11.89 4.91 -11.78
C GLN A 140 10.61 5.22 -12.56
N ARG A 141 10.55 4.89 -13.85
CA ARG A 141 9.34 5.10 -14.66
C ARG A 141 8.13 4.32 -14.14
N ARG A 142 8.36 3.09 -13.62
CA ARG A 142 7.29 2.30 -12.97
C ARG A 142 6.78 2.97 -11.72
N GLN A 143 7.67 3.45 -10.85
CA GLN A 143 7.28 4.16 -9.62
C GLN A 143 6.45 5.42 -9.94
N GLU A 144 6.90 6.24 -10.89
CA GLU A 144 6.16 7.43 -11.32
C GLU A 144 4.77 7.08 -11.92
N ALA A 145 4.68 5.97 -12.66
CA ALA A 145 3.41 5.51 -13.21
C ALA A 145 2.46 5.03 -12.12
N ASP A 146 2.97 4.30 -11.12
CA ASP A 146 2.20 3.81 -9.99
C ASP A 146 1.70 4.96 -9.10
N GLU A 147 2.51 5.99 -8.88
CA GLU A 147 2.11 7.21 -8.15
C GLU A 147 0.98 7.96 -8.88
N ARG A 148 1.14 8.21 -10.18
CA ARG A 148 0.10 8.86 -11.00
C ARG A 148 -1.20 8.06 -11.01
N ARG A 149 -1.11 6.74 -11.05
CA ARG A 149 -2.28 5.86 -10.99
C ARG A 149 -3.01 5.98 -9.65
N ARG A 150 -2.28 5.96 -8.54
CA ARG A 150 -2.87 6.16 -7.19
C ARG A 150 -3.55 7.52 -7.06
N GLU A 151 -2.93 8.58 -7.56
CA GLU A 151 -3.52 9.92 -7.55
C GLU A 151 -4.81 9.97 -8.38
N ALA A 152 -4.80 9.36 -9.58
CA ALA A 152 -5.98 9.28 -10.43
C ALA A 152 -7.12 8.47 -9.78
N ASP A 153 -6.81 7.35 -9.14
CA ASP A 153 -7.79 6.52 -8.43
C ASP A 153 -8.41 7.29 -7.25
N LEU A 154 -7.62 8.02 -6.49
CA LEU A 154 -8.10 8.89 -5.40
C LEU A 154 -8.97 10.03 -5.91
N ALA A 155 -8.59 10.67 -7.02
CA ALA A 155 -9.37 11.73 -7.63
C ALA A 155 -10.71 11.20 -8.17
N ALA A 156 -10.71 10.04 -8.81
CA ALA A 156 -11.92 9.38 -9.29
C ALA A 156 -12.87 9.00 -8.14
N ALA A 157 -12.33 8.46 -7.04
CA ALA A 157 -13.13 8.12 -5.87
C ALA A 157 -13.79 9.36 -5.24
N ARG A 158 -13.05 10.48 -5.13
CA ARG A 158 -13.60 11.75 -4.62
C ARG A 158 -14.69 12.31 -5.55
N ALA A 159 -14.45 12.29 -6.86
CA ALA A 159 -15.42 12.73 -7.84
C ALA A 159 -16.71 11.90 -7.80
N HIS A 160 -16.58 10.58 -7.64
CA HIS A 160 -17.71 9.66 -7.51
C HIS A 160 -18.53 9.97 -6.23
N ALA A 161 -17.86 10.12 -5.08
CA ALA A 161 -18.52 10.46 -3.82
C ALA A 161 -19.27 11.79 -3.90
N LEU A 162 -18.69 12.81 -4.55
CA LEU A 162 -19.32 14.11 -4.74
C LEU A 162 -20.55 14.00 -5.67
N ALA A 163 -20.44 13.24 -6.76
CA ALA A 163 -21.56 13.02 -7.68
C ALA A 163 -22.74 12.30 -6.99
N GLU A 164 -22.45 11.32 -6.15
CA GLU A 164 -23.46 10.63 -5.35
C GLU A 164 -24.18 11.58 -4.38
N LEU A 165 -23.43 12.42 -3.68
CA LEU A 165 -23.98 13.42 -2.77
C LEU A 165 -24.87 14.43 -3.52
N GLN A 166 -24.42 14.93 -4.67
CA GLN A 166 -25.21 15.82 -5.51
C GLN A 166 -26.49 15.16 -6.03
N ALA A 167 -26.42 13.89 -6.41
CA ALA A 167 -27.59 13.12 -6.83
C ALA A 167 -28.60 12.95 -5.69
N ALA A 168 -28.14 12.69 -4.46
CA ALA A 168 -28.99 12.60 -3.28
C ALA A 168 -29.72 13.93 -3.00
N LEU A 169 -28.97 15.03 -2.99
CA LEU A 169 -29.54 16.37 -2.81
C LEU A 169 -30.58 16.71 -3.89
N ARG A 170 -30.30 16.39 -5.15
CA ARG A 170 -31.29 16.60 -6.24
C ARG A 170 -32.56 15.80 -6.04
N ARG A 171 -32.50 14.55 -5.59
CA ARG A 171 -33.67 13.72 -5.33
C ARG A 171 -34.54 14.34 -4.23
N VAL A 172 -33.96 14.73 -3.11
CA VAL A 172 -34.68 15.41 -2.03
C VAL A 172 -35.25 16.74 -2.49
N ALA A 173 -34.48 17.60 -3.15
CA ALA A 173 -34.94 18.88 -3.67
C ALA A 173 -36.11 18.73 -4.66
N THR A 174 -36.09 17.71 -5.50
CA THR A 174 -37.20 17.43 -6.42
C THR A 174 -38.49 17.07 -5.69
N LEU A 175 -38.41 16.31 -4.57
CA LEU A 175 -39.61 16.03 -3.76
C LEU A 175 -40.17 17.29 -3.11
N VAL A 176 -39.30 18.13 -2.56
CA VAL A 176 -39.73 19.44 -1.98
C VAL A 176 -40.39 20.29 -3.06
N ALA A 177 -39.81 20.40 -4.25
CA ALA A 177 -40.35 21.18 -5.35
C ALA A 177 -41.71 20.66 -5.86
N ARG A 178 -41.99 19.38 -5.71
CA ARG A 178 -43.28 18.75 -6.04
C ARG A 178 -44.35 18.99 -4.96
N GLY A 179 -44.00 19.60 -3.85
CA GLY A 179 -44.96 19.89 -2.77
C GLY A 179 -45.47 18.63 -2.03
N VAL A 180 -44.66 17.57 -1.97
CA VAL A 180 -45.00 16.36 -1.21
C VAL A 180 -45.08 16.67 0.28
N THR A 181 -45.68 15.79 1.07
CA THR A 181 -45.83 16.00 2.52
C THR A 181 -44.47 16.05 3.23
N PRO A 182 -44.35 16.80 4.35
CA PRO A 182 -43.12 16.82 5.14
C PRO A 182 -42.64 15.42 5.54
N ALA A 183 -43.55 14.51 5.84
CA ALA A 183 -43.22 13.13 6.21
C ALA A 183 -42.51 12.37 5.07
N GLU A 184 -42.96 12.58 3.82
CA GLU A 184 -42.30 12.00 2.65
C GLU A 184 -40.90 12.57 2.42
N VAL A 185 -40.72 13.88 2.66
CA VAL A 185 -39.39 14.53 2.59
C VAL A 185 -38.47 13.94 3.67
N TYR A 186 -38.93 13.80 4.91
CA TYR A 186 -38.12 13.21 6.00
C TYR A 186 -37.74 11.78 5.69
N ALA A 187 -38.65 10.97 5.16
CA ALA A 187 -38.37 9.58 4.77
C ALA A 187 -37.31 9.50 3.66
N ALA A 188 -37.39 10.40 2.68
CA ALA A 188 -36.42 10.49 1.61
C ALA A 188 -35.03 10.91 2.15
N VAL A 189 -34.96 11.91 3.03
CA VAL A 189 -33.69 12.34 3.66
C VAL A 189 -33.06 11.21 4.45
N ALA A 190 -33.84 10.50 5.29
CA ALA A 190 -33.33 9.35 6.04
C ALA A 190 -32.79 8.26 5.11
N THR A 191 -33.52 7.97 4.01
CA THR A 191 -33.08 6.99 3.01
C THR A 191 -31.79 7.39 2.33
N GLU A 192 -31.65 8.65 1.93
CA GLU A 192 -30.43 9.13 1.29
C GLU A 192 -29.24 9.17 2.24
N LEU A 193 -29.46 9.54 3.52
CA LEU A 193 -28.41 9.47 4.55
C LEU A 193 -27.89 8.04 4.72
N ALA A 194 -28.80 7.07 4.88
CA ALA A 194 -28.43 5.67 5.03
C ALA A 194 -27.64 5.16 3.81
N ARG A 195 -28.07 5.53 2.60
CA ARG A 195 -27.43 5.14 1.34
C ARG A 195 -26.04 5.78 1.16
N CYS A 196 -25.91 7.09 1.41
CA CYS A 196 -24.65 7.80 1.23
C CYS A 196 -23.58 7.38 2.25
N LEU A 197 -24.01 7.03 3.48
CA LEU A 197 -23.11 6.62 4.55
C LEU A 197 -22.92 5.11 4.66
N GLY A 198 -23.63 4.32 3.85
CA GLY A 198 -23.56 2.86 3.88
C GLY A 198 -24.03 2.24 5.19
N VAL A 199 -24.99 2.88 5.86
CA VAL A 199 -25.54 2.42 7.15
C VAL A 199 -26.97 1.90 7.01
N TYR A 200 -27.38 1.02 7.94
CA TYR A 200 -28.71 0.41 7.93
C TYR A 200 -29.73 1.15 8.82
N TYR A 201 -29.25 2.03 9.70
CA TYR A 201 -30.11 2.85 10.54
C TYR A 201 -29.84 4.34 10.31
N SER A 202 -30.91 5.10 10.08
CA SER A 202 -30.90 6.56 10.04
C SER A 202 -32.21 7.12 10.55
N ALA A 203 -32.16 8.27 11.22
CA ALA A 203 -33.32 8.92 11.81
C ALA A 203 -33.20 10.43 11.80
N LEU A 204 -34.35 11.11 11.74
CA LEU A 204 -34.46 12.56 11.95
C LEU A 204 -35.26 12.83 13.21
N TRP A 205 -34.69 13.67 14.03
CA TRP A 205 -35.25 14.11 15.30
C TRP A 205 -35.50 15.59 15.26
N ARG A 206 -36.67 16.03 15.79
CA ARG A 206 -36.99 17.44 15.97
C ARG A 206 -36.92 17.78 17.44
N TYR A 207 -36.30 18.89 17.80
CA TYR A 207 -36.28 19.39 19.16
C TYR A 207 -37.54 20.17 19.48
N GLU A 208 -38.08 19.93 20.63
CA GLU A 208 -39.29 20.59 21.13
C GLU A 208 -38.92 21.69 22.13
N PRO A 209 -39.76 22.74 22.28
CA PRO A 209 -39.48 23.86 23.18
C PRO A 209 -39.34 23.47 24.66
N ASP A 210 -39.90 22.35 25.06
CA ASP A 210 -39.89 21.83 26.43
C ASP A 210 -38.67 20.94 26.75
N GLY A 211 -37.67 20.93 25.88
CA GLY A 211 -36.44 20.14 26.11
C GLY A 211 -36.55 18.66 25.75
N ALA A 212 -37.62 18.24 25.08
CA ALA A 212 -37.75 16.89 24.53
C ALA A 212 -37.35 16.87 23.04
N ALA A 213 -37.28 15.68 22.48
CA ALA A 213 -37.18 15.50 21.02
C ALA A 213 -38.24 14.53 20.52
N THR A 214 -38.80 14.81 19.34
CA THR A 214 -39.74 13.95 18.66
C THR A 214 -39.02 13.23 17.51
N LEU A 215 -39.14 11.90 17.45
CA LEU A 215 -38.64 11.10 16.34
C LEU A 215 -39.56 11.25 15.15
N LEU A 216 -39.13 11.99 14.12
CA LEU A 216 -39.93 12.27 12.93
C LEU A 216 -39.98 11.08 11.95
N VAL A 217 -38.86 10.42 11.78
CA VAL A 217 -38.70 9.28 10.91
C VAL A 217 -37.53 8.42 11.38
N ALA A 218 -37.64 7.12 11.22
CA ALA A 218 -36.55 6.18 11.35
C ALA A 218 -36.60 5.21 10.18
N ARG A 219 -35.44 5.00 9.57
CA ARG A 219 -35.18 3.87 8.71
C ARG A 219 -34.36 2.86 9.51
N ASP A 220 -34.95 1.71 9.76
CA ASP A 220 -34.44 0.67 10.65
C ASP A 220 -34.33 -0.66 9.91
N ASP A 221 -33.55 -0.68 8.81
CA ASP A 221 -33.25 -1.89 8.03
C ASP A 221 -32.14 -2.74 8.71
N ASP A 222 -31.65 -2.34 9.85
CA ASP A 222 -30.69 -3.10 10.65
C ASP A 222 -31.40 -4.25 11.37
N PRO A 223 -31.08 -5.53 11.08
CA PRO A 223 -31.78 -6.67 11.65
C PRO A 223 -31.59 -6.82 13.18
N GLY A 224 -30.60 -6.14 13.76
CA GLY A 224 -30.35 -6.11 15.21
C GLY A 224 -31.17 -5.06 15.95
N LEU A 225 -31.89 -4.19 15.23
CA LEU A 225 -32.73 -3.16 15.82
C LEU A 225 -34.20 -3.57 15.88
N LYS A 226 -34.83 -3.26 17.01
CA LYS A 226 -36.29 -3.26 17.09
C LYS A 226 -36.83 -2.01 16.42
N LYS A 227 -38.06 -2.10 15.93
CA LYS A 227 -38.69 -0.98 15.23
C LYS A 227 -38.77 0.27 16.10
N MET A 228 -38.24 1.37 15.57
CA MET A 228 -38.22 2.64 16.29
C MET A 228 -39.61 3.28 16.30
N PRO A 229 -40.05 3.79 17.46
CA PRO A 229 -41.39 4.36 17.62
C PRO A 229 -41.47 5.77 17.01
N VAL A 230 -41.71 5.88 15.72
CA VAL A 230 -41.89 7.15 15.02
C VAL A 230 -43.05 7.91 15.59
N GLY A 231 -42.90 9.23 15.80
CA GLY A 231 -43.85 10.08 16.47
C GLY A 231 -43.71 10.12 18.00
N ALA A 232 -42.95 9.20 18.59
CA ALA A 232 -42.71 9.21 20.03
C ALA A 232 -41.80 10.37 20.46
N ARG A 233 -42.05 10.85 21.67
CA ARG A 233 -41.24 11.86 22.35
C ARG A 233 -40.23 11.18 23.26
N PHE A 234 -39.06 11.79 23.35
CA PHE A 234 -37.92 11.32 24.13
C PHE A 234 -37.39 12.47 24.97
N SER A 235 -37.11 12.22 26.23
CA SER A 235 -36.41 13.19 27.09
C SER A 235 -34.96 13.33 26.61
N LEU A 236 -34.43 14.54 26.62
CA LEU A 236 -33.03 14.82 26.33
C LEU A 236 -32.17 14.94 27.59
N GLU A 237 -32.71 14.52 28.75
CA GLU A 237 -31.93 14.35 29.99
C GLU A 237 -31.00 13.13 29.86
N GLY A 238 -29.78 13.30 30.38
CA GLY A 238 -28.75 12.25 30.34
C GLY A 238 -27.92 12.24 29.06
N GLU A 239 -27.37 11.07 28.74
CA GLU A 239 -26.39 10.87 27.70
C GLU A 239 -27.01 10.17 26.49
N SER A 240 -27.24 10.94 25.44
CA SER A 240 -27.64 10.38 24.15
C SER A 240 -27.14 11.29 23.02
N VAL A 241 -26.94 10.74 21.81
CA VAL A 241 -26.49 11.56 20.69
C VAL A 241 -27.42 12.74 20.40
N PRO A 242 -28.76 12.59 20.38
CA PRO A 242 -29.64 13.76 20.24
C PRO A 242 -29.46 14.82 21.37
N ALA A 243 -29.26 14.39 22.60
CA ALA A 243 -29.02 15.31 23.72
C ALA A 243 -27.67 16.04 23.57
N MET A 244 -26.62 15.34 23.17
CA MET A 244 -25.29 15.92 22.94
C MET A 244 -25.31 16.94 21.82
N VAL A 245 -25.99 16.63 20.69
CA VAL A 245 -26.15 17.56 19.55
C VAL A 245 -26.89 18.83 19.98
N LEU A 246 -27.97 18.71 20.75
CA LEU A 246 -28.70 19.89 21.22
C LEU A 246 -27.84 20.77 22.13
N ARG A 247 -27.14 20.17 23.10
CA ARG A 247 -26.30 20.91 24.06
C ARG A 247 -25.15 21.65 23.42
N THR A 248 -24.54 21.03 22.40
CA THR A 248 -23.29 21.56 21.79
C THR A 248 -23.52 22.34 20.51
N GLY A 249 -24.64 22.13 19.84
CA GLY A 249 -24.89 22.63 18.50
C GLY A 249 -23.90 22.05 17.43
N ARG A 250 -23.20 20.99 17.75
CA ARG A 250 -22.15 20.37 16.95
C ARG A 250 -22.45 18.89 16.72
N PRO A 251 -21.82 18.26 15.68
CA PRO A 251 -21.87 16.82 15.54
C PRO A 251 -21.40 16.11 16.82
N ALA A 252 -22.07 15.03 17.16
CA ALA A 252 -21.78 14.22 18.32
C ALA A 252 -21.70 12.75 17.94
N ARG A 253 -20.87 12.00 18.66
CA ARG A 253 -20.64 10.58 18.45
C ARG A 253 -20.72 9.85 19.79
N MET A 254 -21.31 8.68 19.78
CA MET A 254 -21.35 7.75 20.92
C MET A 254 -21.04 6.36 20.38
N ASP A 255 -19.88 5.82 20.76
CA ASP A 255 -19.41 4.52 20.28
C ASP A 255 -20.04 3.35 21.05
N SER A 256 -20.64 3.61 22.22
CA SER A 256 -21.39 2.63 22.96
C SER A 256 -22.47 3.28 23.82
N TYR A 257 -23.68 2.72 23.75
CA TYR A 257 -24.78 3.05 24.65
C TYR A 257 -24.82 2.19 25.92
N GLU A 258 -23.87 1.26 26.09
CA GLU A 258 -23.92 0.24 27.14
C GLU A 258 -23.97 0.86 28.56
N ASN A 259 -23.15 1.86 28.80
CA ASN A 259 -23.07 2.57 30.10
C ASN A 259 -23.66 3.98 30.05
N ALA A 260 -24.32 4.37 28.97
CA ALA A 260 -24.89 5.70 28.82
C ALA A 260 -26.09 5.88 29.79
N GLU A 261 -26.11 7.01 30.51
CA GLU A 261 -27.12 7.32 31.46
C GLU A 261 -28.32 8.09 30.86
N GLY A 262 -29.50 7.91 31.46
CA GLY A 262 -30.72 8.59 31.05
C GLY A 262 -31.74 7.69 30.37
N SER A 263 -33.02 8.14 30.45
CA SER A 263 -34.17 7.37 29.95
C SER A 263 -34.12 7.12 28.44
N THR A 264 -33.63 8.08 27.67
CA THR A 264 -33.48 7.96 26.23
C THR A 264 -32.34 7.00 25.84
N ALA A 265 -31.19 7.07 26.53
CA ALA A 265 -30.10 6.14 26.33
C ALA A 265 -30.54 4.68 26.62
N ALA A 266 -31.21 4.47 27.76
CA ALA A 266 -31.74 3.16 28.12
C ALA A 266 -32.72 2.65 27.07
N ARG A 267 -33.66 3.48 26.60
CA ARG A 267 -34.64 3.09 25.59
C ARG A 267 -34.00 2.77 24.23
N LEU A 268 -32.99 3.54 23.78
CA LEU A 268 -32.26 3.27 22.53
C LEU A 268 -31.47 1.97 22.64
N ARG A 269 -30.85 1.70 23.78
CA ARG A 269 -30.16 0.42 24.06
C ARG A 269 -31.15 -0.76 24.05
N ASP A 270 -32.34 -0.65 24.63
CA ASP A 270 -33.39 -1.68 24.64
C ASP A 270 -33.93 -1.95 23.24
N LEU A 271 -33.89 -0.95 22.35
CA LEU A 271 -34.21 -1.07 20.92
C LEU A 271 -33.08 -1.71 20.13
N GLY A 272 -31.92 -1.94 20.74
CA GLY A 272 -30.78 -2.61 20.12
C GLY A 272 -29.70 -1.66 19.56
N LEU A 273 -29.83 -0.34 19.72
CA LEU A 273 -28.85 0.62 19.25
C LEU A 273 -27.58 0.56 20.12
N ARG A 274 -26.44 0.27 19.51
CA ARG A 274 -25.16 0.18 20.19
C ARG A 274 -24.32 1.42 20.03
N ALA A 275 -24.25 1.95 18.82
CA ALA A 275 -23.46 3.13 18.49
C ALA A 275 -24.28 4.10 17.63
N ALA A 276 -24.03 5.39 17.76
CA ALA A 276 -24.67 6.40 16.93
C ALA A 276 -23.74 7.61 16.69
N VAL A 277 -23.97 8.26 15.55
CA VAL A 277 -23.40 9.56 15.19
C VAL A 277 -24.55 10.46 14.79
N GLY A 278 -24.52 11.72 15.21
CA GLY A 278 -25.54 12.70 14.87
C GLY A 278 -24.95 14.04 14.49
N ALA A 279 -25.63 14.73 13.59
CA ALA A 279 -25.31 16.09 13.20
C ALA A 279 -26.51 17.01 13.40
N PRO A 280 -26.31 18.30 13.77
CA PRO A 280 -27.40 19.25 13.94
C PRO A 280 -28.05 19.60 12.58
N ILE A 281 -29.37 19.71 12.59
CA ILE A 281 -30.14 20.34 11.52
C ILE A 281 -30.41 21.77 11.96
N VAL A 282 -29.83 22.72 11.25
CA VAL A 282 -29.94 24.13 11.59
C VAL A 282 -30.91 24.81 10.61
N VAL A 283 -31.89 25.52 11.16
CA VAL A 283 -32.88 26.32 10.41
C VAL A 283 -32.86 27.73 11.00
N ASP A 284 -32.68 28.72 10.17
CA ASP A 284 -32.62 30.15 10.58
C ASP A 284 -31.61 30.41 11.70
N GLY A 285 -30.45 29.74 11.66
CA GLY A 285 -29.40 29.89 12.66
C GLY A 285 -29.64 29.18 14.00
N ARG A 286 -30.75 28.45 14.15
CA ARG A 286 -31.09 27.69 15.36
C ARG A 286 -31.06 26.19 15.10
N VAL A 287 -30.61 25.43 16.09
CA VAL A 287 -30.66 23.97 16.03
C VAL A 287 -32.11 23.51 16.12
N TRP A 288 -32.69 23.12 15.01
CA TRP A 288 -34.06 22.66 14.88
C TRP A 288 -34.22 21.19 15.20
N GLY A 289 -33.21 20.38 14.93
CA GLY A 289 -33.27 18.95 15.08
C GLY A 289 -31.91 18.30 14.90
N ALA A 290 -31.90 16.99 14.78
CA ALA A 290 -30.70 16.22 14.49
C ALA A 290 -30.99 15.13 13.44
N ALA A 291 -30.02 14.93 12.56
CA ALA A 291 -29.93 13.77 11.71
C ALA A 291 -28.99 12.76 12.40
N ILE A 292 -29.45 11.54 12.60
CA ILE A 292 -28.72 10.52 13.36
C ILE A 292 -28.61 9.27 12.52
N VAL A 293 -27.42 8.67 12.51
CA VAL A 293 -27.15 7.34 11.99
C VAL A 293 -26.64 6.45 13.12
N GLY A 294 -26.89 5.16 13.02
CA GLY A 294 -26.50 4.25 14.08
C GLY A 294 -26.31 2.82 13.62
N SER A 295 -25.92 1.96 14.55
CA SER A 295 -25.69 0.55 14.32
C SER A 295 -26.04 -0.28 15.55
N SER A 296 -26.53 -1.50 15.32
CA SER A 296 -26.67 -2.53 16.33
C SER A 296 -25.42 -3.40 16.48
N ARG A 297 -24.46 -3.23 15.58
CA ARG A 297 -23.24 -4.03 15.52
C ARG A 297 -22.19 -3.58 16.52
N PRO A 298 -21.31 -4.49 16.99
CA PRO A 298 -20.23 -4.13 17.90
C PRO A 298 -19.10 -3.34 17.21
N GLU A 299 -19.00 -3.39 15.86
CA GLU A 299 -18.00 -2.65 15.13
C GLU A 299 -18.32 -1.14 15.17
N PRO A 300 -17.32 -0.28 15.36
CA PRO A 300 -17.52 1.16 15.37
C PRO A 300 -18.05 1.65 14.02
N LEU A 301 -18.90 2.66 14.06
CA LEU A 301 -19.31 3.38 12.86
C LEU A 301 -18.09 4.04 12.19
N PRO A 302 -18.09 4.20 10.87
CA PRO A 302 -17.01 4.90 10.16
C PRO A 302 -16.74 6.29 10.76
N PRO A 303 -15.48 6.79 10.66
CA PRO A 303 -15.12 8.11 11.19
C PRO A 303 -15.86 9.25 10.48
#